data_ccec0371d3ebe7b4bca43998760c2282
#
_entry.id   ccec0371d3ebe7b4bca43998760c2282
#
_cell.length_a   1.000
_cell.length_b   1.000
_cell.length_c   1.000
_cell.angle_alpha   90.00
_cell.angle_beta   90.00
_cell.angle_gamma   90.00
#
_symmetry.space_group_name_H-M   'P 1'
#
loop_
_entity.id
_entity.type
_entity.pdbx_description
1 polymer ?
#
loop_
_entity_poly.entity_id
_entity_poly.type
_entity_poly.pdbx_seq_one_letter_code
_entity_poly.pdbx_strand_id
1 'polypeptide(L)'
;MKYIKRILKIVGLVIILSLALAKLNIIFIRKSDVKPWDMINKIAGYFNEDKPYDVIFFGTSHAYCSFDTEDLAESGVTSYILASQKQPLEATYYYIKEAIKRSKPKAIYVDVLDALAMNEIDEGSVHTYTDYFPMGINKAMMIKDSLPPEEWAENVMPLIKYHTRWRSLEEKDYKAKW
;
A
#
# COMPACT_ATOMS: atom_id res chain seq x y z
N MET A 1 29.27 -1.63 33.66
CA MET A 1 29.33 -2.71 32.67
C MET A 1 28.13 -3.67 32.68
N LYS A 2 27.66 -4.17 33.84
CA LYS A 2 26.52 -5.13 33.92
C LYS A 2 25.21 -4.58 33.37
N TYR A 3 24.88 -3.31 33.66
CA TYR A 3 23.66 -2.64 33.16
C TYR A 3 23.69 -2.41 31.64
N ILE A 4 24.80 -2.00 31.08
CA ILE A 4 24.96 -1.79 29.63
C ILE A 4 24.72 -3.10 28.86
N LYS A 5 25.29 -4.23 29.38
CA LYS A 5 25.06 -5.57 28.79
C LYS A 5 23.58 -5.98 28.84
N ARG A 6 22.86 -5.61 29.91
CA ARG A 6 21.39 -5.85 29.97
C ARG A 6 20.61 -5.02 28.98
N ILE A 7 20.92 -3.72 28.89
CA ILE A 7 20.28 -2.81 27.92
C ILE A 7 20.50 -3.33 26.50
N LEU A 8 21.74 -3.68 26.14
CA LEU A 8 22.04 -4.22 24.80
C LEU A 8 21.27 -5.52 24.50
N LYS A 9 21.09 -6.41 25.48
CA LYS A 9 20.27 -7.63 25.28
C LYS A 9 18.79 -7.29 25.06
N ILE A 10 18.23 -6.34 25.80
CA ILE A 10 16.83 -5.91 25.64
C ILE A 10 16.65 -5.25 24.26
N VAL A 11 17.55 -4.35 23.88
CA VAL A 11 17.52 -3.69 22.55
C VAL A 11 17.62 -4.74 21.44
N GLY A 12 18.55 -5.70 21.57
CA GLY A 12 18.68 -6.79 20.59
C GLY A 12 17.40 -7.64 20.49
N LEU A 13 16.77 -7.98 21.60
CA LEU A 13 15.50 -8.71 21.61
C LEU A 13 14.37 -7.90 20.94
N VAL A 14 14.27 -6.61 21.26
CA VAL A 14 13.24 -5.73 20.64
C VAL A 14 13.45 -5.65 19.14
N ILE A 15 14.67 -5.51 18.66
CA ILE A 15 14.98 -5.48 17.22
C ILE A 15 14.56 -6.80 16.56
N ILE A 16 14.93 -7.95 17.14
CA ILE A 16 14.57 -9.27 16.59
C ILE A 16 13.05 -9.43 16.52
N LEU A 17 12.34 -9.09 17.59
CA LEU A 17 10.88 -9.16 17.62
C LEU A 17 10.24 -8.22 16.59
N SER A 18 10.75 -7.01 16.43
CA SER A 18 10.24 -6.04 15.44
C SER A 18 10.44 -6.55 14.00
N LEU A 19 11.61 -7.13 13.70
CA LEU A 19 11.88 -7.73 12.39
C LEU A 19 10.99 -8.96 12.14
N ALA A 20 10.79 -9.81 13.14
CA ALA A 20 9.90 -10.96 13.04
C ALA A 20 8.45 -10.52 12.79
N LEU A 21 7.95 -9.53 13.52
CA LEU A 21 6.61 -8.97 13.35
C LEU A 21 6.46 -8.33 11.96
N ALA A 22 7.45 -7.57 11.50
CA ALA A 22 7.42 -6.97 10.16
C ALA A 22 7.33 -8.05 9.07
N LYS A 23 8.11 -9.14 9.19
CA LYS A 23 8.06 -10.27 8.25
C LYS A 23 6.71 -10.99 8.29
N LEU A 24 6.19 -11.28 9.48
CA LEU A 24 4.87 -11.89 9.65
C LEU A 24 3.78 -11.01 9.05
N ASN A 25 3.85 -9.70 9.27
CA ASN A 25 2.90 -8.75 8.71
C ASN A 25 2.82 -8.87 7.18
N ILE A 26 3.97 -8.95 6.49
CA ILE A 26 4.03 -9.14 5.03
C ILE A 26 3.48 -10.51 4.60
N ILE A 27 3.77 -11.58 5.34
CA ILE A 27 3.27 -12.93 5.02
C ILE A 27 1.76 -13.00 5.14
N PHE A 28 1.18 -12.36 6.15
CA PHE A 28 -0.26 -12.46 6.42
C PHE A 28 -1.11 -11.54 5.55
N ILE A 29 -0.56 -10.49 4.93
CA ILE A 29 -1.28 -9.70 3.93
C ILE A 29 -1.74 -10.60 2.78
N ARG A 30 -2.95 -10.40 2.29
CA ARG A 30 -3.49 -11.15 1.15
C ARG A 30 -2.68 -10.88 -0.11
N LYS A 31 -2.33 -11.93 -0.83
CA LYS A 31 -1.70 -11.87 -2.14
C LYS A 31 -2.75 -12.22 -3.20
N SER A 32 -2.68 -11.58 -4.35
CA SER A 32 -3.52 -11.93 -5.47
C SER A 32 -2.77 -12.83 -6.46
N ASP A 33 -3.49 -13.83 -7.00
CA ASP A 33 -2.99 -14.68 -8.09
C ASP A 33 -3.31 -14.09 -9.46
N VAL A 34 -4.18 -13.08 -9.50
CA VAL A 34 -4.64 -12.45 -10.75
C VAL A 34 -3.65 -11.34 -11.13
N LYS A 35 -2.72 -11.65 -12.01
CA LYS A 35 -1.75 -10.70 -12.57
C LYS A 35 -2.09 -10.40 -14.01
N PRO A 36 -1.88 -9.19 -14.47
CA PRO A 36 -1.55 -7.90 -13.80
C PRO A 36 -2.77 -7.11 -13.32
N TRP A 37 -3.98 -7.65 -13.47
CA TRP A 37 -5.25 -6.91 -13.37
C TRP A 37 -5.68 -6.56 -11.95
N ASP A 38 -5.15 -7.25 -10.95
CA ASP A 38 -5.49 -6.96 -9.57
C ASP A 38 -4.81 -5.67 -9.10
N MET A 39 -5.60 -4.74 -8.56
CA MET A 39 -5.11 -3.46 -8.06
C MET A 39 -4.10 -3.62 -6.91
N ILE A 40 -4.24 -4.68 -6.10
CA ILE A 40 -3.29 -5.01 -5.03
C ILE A 40 -1.91 -5.26 -5.64
N ASN A 41 -1.83 -6.03 -6.71
CA ASN A 41 -0.57 -6.29 -7.41
C ASN A 41 0.00 -5.02 -8.04
N LYS A 42 -0.85 -4.14 -8.58
CA LYS A 42 -0.41 -2.85 -9.13
C LYS A 42 0.21 -1.97 -8.05
N ILE A 43 -0.46 -1.82 -6.90
CA ILE A 43 0.07 -1.02 -5.79
C ILE A 43 1.37 -1.62 -5.25
N ALA A 44 1.39 -2.93 -5.00
CA ALA A 44 2.58 -3.62 -4.54
C ALA A 44 3.73 -3.53 -5.56
N GLY A 45 3.44 -3.69 -6.84
CA GLY A 45 4.40 -3.56 -7.93
C GLY A 45 5.05 -2.18 -7.95
N TYR A 46 4.26 -1.12 -7.86
CA TYR A 46 4.77 0.25 -7.83
C TYR A 46 5.77 0.47 -6.69
N PHE A 47 5.44 0.00 -5.49
CA PHE A 47 6.29 0.21 -4.33
C PHE A 47 7.48 -0.75 -4.24
N ASN A 48 7.47 -1.84 -4.97
CA ASN A 48 8.58 -2.80 -5.04
C ASN A 48 9.50 -2.63 -6.26
N GLU A 49 9.03 -1.91 -7.29
CA GLU A 49 9.85 -1.56 -8.44
C GLU A 49 10.43 -0.15 -8.27
N ASP A 50 11.71 0.01 -8.56
CA ASP A 50 12.37 1.32 -8.54
C ASP A 50 12.46 1.88 -9.96
N LYS A 51 11.29 2.20 -10.54
CA LYS A 51 11.18 2.76 -11.89
C LYS A 51 10.65 4.19 -11.84
N PRO A 52 11.25 5.11 -12.59
CA PRO A 52 10.66 6.42 -12.81
C PRO A 52 9.48 6.32 -13.79
N TYR A 53 8.45 7.14 -13.58
CA TYR A 53 7.32 7.29 -14.47
C TYR A 53 7.12 8.76 -14.80
N ASP A 54 6.85 9.06 -16.08
CA ASP A 54 6.57 10.43 -16.53
C ASP A 54 5.21 10.91 -16.05
N VAL A 55 4.22 10.01 -16.04
CA VAL A 55 2.84 10.30 -15.67
C VAL A 55 2.33 9.27 -14.69
N ILE A 56 1.65 9.72 -13.62
CA ILE A 56 0.99 8.82 -12.68
C ILE A 56 -0.46 9.24 -12.52
N PHE A 57 -1.37 8.27 -12.63
CA PHE A 57 -2.79 8.42 -12.44
C PHE A 57 -3.16 7.92 -11.04
N PHE A 58 -3.92 8.73 -10.31
CA PHE A 58 -4.40 8.42 -8.97
C PHE A 58 -5.92 8.46 -8.92
N GLY A 59 -6.49 7.77 -7.95
CA GLY A 59 -7.91 7.84 -7.66
C GLY A 59 -8.55 6.48 -7.44
N THR A 60 -9.77 6.35 -7.89
CA THR A 60 -10.64 5.20 -7.66
C THR A 60 -10.62 4.22 -8.84
N SER A 61 -11.64 3.34 -8.87
CA SER A 61 -11.88 2.45 -10.02
C SER A 61 -12.03 3.20 -11.35
N HIS A 62 -12.51 4.43 -11.34
CA HIS A 62 -12.60 5.24 -12.55
C HIS A 62 -11.21 5.47 -13.14
N ALA A 63 -10.22 5.80 -12.33
CA ALA A 63 -8.86 6.00 -12.82
C ALA A 63 -8.29 4.71 -13.44
N TYR A 64 -8.39 3.56 -12.77
CA TYR A 64 -7.79 2.34 -13.33
C TYR A 64 -8.61 1.68 -14.45
N CYS A 65 -9.87 2.06 -14.65
CA CYS A 65 -10.68 1.61 -15.77
C CYS A 65 -10.63 2.53 -16.99
N SER A 66 -10.20 3.80 -16.83
CA SER A 66 -10.30 4.81 -17.88
C SER A 66 -9.01 5.07 -18.65
N PHE A 67 -7.86 4.70 -18.07
CA PHE A 67 -6.56 4.98 -18.69
C PHE A 67 -5.87 3.70 -19.13
N ASP A 68 -5.35 3.74 -20.37
CA ASP A 68 -4.48 2.69 -20.91
C ASP A 68 -3.03 3.17 -20.90
N THR A 69 -2.20 2.45 -20.14
CA THR A 69 -0.76 2.77 -20.03
C THR A 69 0.04 2.28 -21.23
N GLU A 70 -0.49 1.32 -22.01
CA GLU A 70 0.15 0.82 -23.23
C GLU A 70 0.05 1.85 -24.35
N ASP A 71 -1.11 2.46 -24.55
CA ASP A 71 -1.31 3.55 -25.53
C ASP A 71 -0.36 4.74 -25.27
N LEU A 72 -0.15 5.08 -24.00
CA LEU A 72 0.81 6.13 -23.64
C LEU A 72 2.25 5.71 -23.92
N ALA A 73 2.58 4.45 -23.68
CA ALA A 73 3.94 3.91 -23.95
C ALA A 73 4.25 3.92 -25.47
N GLU A 74 3.28 3.66 -26.33
CA GLU A 74 3.44 3.80 -27.79
C GLU A 74 3.82 5.23 -28.21
N SER A 75 3.36 6.24 -27.44
CA SER A 75 3.74 7.63 -27.62
C SER A 75 5.04 8.03 -26.92
N GLY A 76 5.78 7.07 -26.33
CA GLY A 76 7.03 7.30 -25.62
C GLY A 76 6.87 7.88 -24.22
N VAL A 77 5.68 7.82 -23.63
CA VAL A 77 5.38 8.31 -22.29
C VAL A 77 5.28 7.15 -21.33
N THR A 78 6.16 7.09 -20.33
CA THR A 78 6.07 6.09 -19.27
C THR A 78 5.00 6.50 -18.26
N SER A 79 4.06 5.61 -18.00
CA SER A 79 2.96 5.93 -17.08
C SER A 79 2.64 4.78 -16.11
N TYR A 80 2.01 5.13 -14.99
CA TYR A 80 1.52 4.15 -14.01
C TYR A 80 0.16 4.56 -13.44
N ILE A 81 -0.67 3.57 -13.16
CA ILE A 81 -1.95 3.78 -12.50
C ILE A 81 -1.84 3.33 -11.06
N LEU A 82 -1.78 4.29 -10.15
CA LEU A 82 -1.67 4.09 -8.72
C LEU A 82 -3.01 4.44 -8.05
N ALA A 83 -4.01 3.67 -8.40
CA ALA A 83 -5.39 3.82 -7.98
C ALA A 83 -5.94 2.50 -7.44
N SER A 84 -6.94 2.57 -6.57
CA SER A 84 -7.57 1.40 -5.98
C SER A 84 -9.10 1.57 -5.89
N GLN A 85 -9.78 0.50 -5.49
CA GLN A 85 -11.23 0.54 -5.34
C GLN A 85 -11.63 1.51 -4.22
N LYS A 86 -12.50 2.48 -4.55
CA LYS A 86 -13.01 3.46 -3.59
C LYS A 86 -11.91 4.15 -2.75
N GLN A 87 -10.77 4.45 -3.39
CA GLN A 87 -9.67 5.11 -2.70
C GLN A 87 -10.06 6.55 -2.36
N PRO A 88 -10.12 6.93 -1.06
CA PRO A 88 -10.52 8.28 -0.68
C PRO A 88 -9.42 9.31 -1.02
N LEU A 89 -9.80 10.58 -1.13
CA LEU A 89 -8.84 11.66 -1.43
C LEU A 89 -7.75 11.80 -0.38
N GLU A 90 -8.07 11.55 0.87
CA GLU A 90 -7.12 11.56 1.97
C GLU A 90 -6.02 10.53 1.74
N ALA A 91 -6.38 9.30 1.35
CA ALA A 91 -5.41 8.28 0.98
C ALA A 91 -4.63 8.68 -0.27
N THR A 92 -5.31 9.17 -1.30
CA THR A 92 -4.72 9.64 -2.55
C THR A 92 -3.65 10.70 -2.31
N TYR A 93 -3.86 11.64 -1.40
CA TYR A 93 -2.87 12.64 -1.01
C TYR A 93 -1.54 12.00 -0.54
N TYR A 94 -1.61 10.96 0.29
CA TYR A 94 -0.41 10.27 0.78
C TYR A 94 0.26 9.42 -0.31
N TYR A 95 -0.52 8.84 -1.22
CA TYR A 95 -0.01 8.16 -2.41
C TYR A 95 0.80 9.12 -3.29
N ILE A 96 0.29 10.32 -3.53
CA ILE A 96 0.99 11.38 -4.28
C ILE A 96 2.29 11.76 -3.58
N LYS A 97 2.26 11.93 -2.25
CA LYS A 97 3.50 12.25 -1.48
C LYS A 97 4.59 11.19 -1.65
N GLU A 98 4.24 9.90 -1.63
CA GLU A 98 5.22 8.84 -1.85
C GLU A 98 5.66 8.77 -3.32
N ALA A 99 4.75 8.97 -4.26
CA ALA A 99 5.06 8.95 -5.68
C ALA A 99 6.03 10.08 -6.08
N ILE A 100 5.84 11.28 -5.59
CA ILE A 100 6.74 12.41 -5.85
C ILE A 100 8.16 12.11 -5.35
N LYS A 101 8.30 11.47 -4.19
CA LYS A 101 9.62 11.11 -3.66
C LYS A 101 10.31 10.04 -4.51
N ARG A 102 9.54 9.06 -5.00
CA ARG A 102 10.05 7.88 -5.68
C ARG A 102 10.28 8.12 -7.18
N SER A 103 9.27 8.54 -7.89
CA SER A 103 9.26 8.60 -9.36
C SER A 103 9.49 10.02 -9.90
N LYS A 104 9.23 11.07 -9.11
CA LYS A 104 9.32 12.49 -9.56
C LYS A 104 8.59 12.70 -10.90
N PRO A 105 7.30 12.35 -11.01
CA PRO A 105 6.57 12.41 -12.28
C PRO A 105 6.50 13.83 -12.83
N LYS A 106 6.47 13.96 -14.17
CA LYS A 106 6.30 15.23 -14.87
C LYS A 106 4.84 15.72 -14.80
N ALA A 107 3.88 14.77 -14.73
CA ALA A 107 2.46 15.07 -14.59
C ALA A 107 1.77 14.08 -13.65
N ILE A 108 0.79 14.58 -12.93
CA ILE A 108 -0.06 13.82 -12.02
C ILE A 108 -1.51 14.09 -12.42
N TYR A 109 -2.30 13.04 -12.61
CA TYR A 109 -3.73 13.09 -12.81
C TYR A 109 -4.44 12.47 -11.62
N VAL A 110 -5.46 13.16 -11.11
CA VAL A 110 -6.26 12.71 -9.97
C VAL A 110 -7.71 12.62 -10.40
N ASP A 111 -8.29 11.43 -10.31
CA ASP A 111 -9.72 11.25 -10.40
C ASP A 111 -10.37 11.74 -9.10
N VAL A 112 -11.25 12.70 -9.23
CA VAL A 112 -11.93 13.37 -8.11
C VAL A 112 -13.44 13.05 -8.05
N LEU A 113 -13.94 12.21 -8.94
CA LEU A 113 -15.37 11.92 -9.03
C LEU A 113 -15.93 11.35 -7.73
N ASP A 114 -15.32 10.32 -7.21
CA ASP A 114 -15.78 9.69 -5.98
C ASP A 114 -15.52 10.55 -4.73
N ALA A 115 -14.56 11.45 -4.78
CA ALA A 115 -14.32 12.41 -3.70
C ALA A 115 -15.50 13.37 -3.50
N LEU A 116 -16.26 13.59 -4.56
CA LEU A 116 -17.47 14.44 -4.52
C LEU A 116 -18.74 13.65 -4.22
N ALA A 117 -18.71 12.33 -4.38
CA ALA A 117 -19.89 11.45 -4.32
C ALA A 117 -19.88 10.46 -3.15
N MET A 118 -18.73 10.17 -2.56
CA MET A 118 -18.60 9.14 -1.51
C MET A 118 -18.63 9.74 -0.12
N ASN A 119 -19.67 9.43 0.62
CA ASN A 119 -19.81 9.80 2.03
C ASN A 119 -19.57 8.62 3.00
N GLU A 120 -19.28 7.43 2.48
CA GLU A 120 -19.17 6.22 3.32
C GLU A 120 -17.87 5.46 3.04
N ILE A 121 -17.23 5.04 4.13
CA ILE A 121 -16.07 4.16 4.08
C ILE A 121 -16.58 2.75 3.74
N ASP A 122 -16.02 2.16 2.70
CA ASP A 122 -16.29 0.77 2.33
C ASP A 122 -15.20 -0.13 2.95
N GLU A 123 -15.53 -0.77 4.07
CA GLU A 123 -14.64 -1.69 4.77
C GLU A 123 -14.03 -2.76 3.84
N GLY A 124 -14.78 -3.23 2.85
CA GLY A 124 -14.32 -4.19 1.85
C GLY A 124 -13.20 -3.68 0.97
N SER A 125 -13.10 -2.37 0.78
CA SER A 125 -12.11 -1.73 -0.10
C SER A 125 -10.89 -1.20 0.64
N VAL A 126 -10.96 -0.98 1.94
CA VAL A 126 -9.88 -0.38 2.74
C VAL A 126 -8.55 -1.11 2.55
N HIS A 127 -8.55 -2.44 2.55
CA HIS A 127 -7.35 -3.24 2.37
C HIS A 127 -6.67 -3.02 1.02
N THR A 128 -7.41 -2.59 -0.01
CA THR A 128 -6.87 -2.39 -1.36
C THR A 128 -5.93 -1.19 -1.44
N TYR A 129 -6.07 -0.20 -0.55
CA TYR A 129 -5.19 0.96 -0.52
C TYR A 129 -4.32 1.07 0.74
N THR A 130 -4.59 0.29 1.79
CA THR A 130 -3.78 0.34 3.02
C THR A 130 -2.69 -0.72 3.09
N ASP A 131 -2.97 -1.96 2.67
CA ASP A 131 -2.13 -3.11 2.94
C ASP A 131 -0.71 -2.97 2.36
N TYR A 132 -0.60 -2.53 1.12
CA TYR A 132 0.67 -2.41 0.39
C TYR A 132 1.28 -1.02 0.40
N PHE A 133 0.62 -0.06 1.03
CA PHE A 133 1.23 1.25 1.22
C PHE A 133 2.46 1.12 2.14
N PRO A 134 3.60 1.76 1.82
CA PRO A 134 4.85 1.61 2.56
C PRO A 134 4.72 1.96 4.03
N MET A 135 5.28 1.13 4.90
CA MET A 135 5.31 1.42 6.34
C MET A 135 6.09 2.71 6.61
N GLY A 136 5.53 3.58 7.43
CA GLY A 136 6.14 4.85 7.80
C GLY A 136 5.12 5.88 8.28
N ILE A 137 5.59 7.10 8.47
CA ILE A 137 4.76 8.22 8.95
C ILE A 137 3.60 8.48 7.99
N ASN A 138 3.84 8.43 6.68
CA ASN A 138 2.78 8.67 5.70
C ASN A 138 1.68 7.60 5.77
N LYS A 139 2.01 6.32 6.03
CA LYS A 139 0.99 5.28 6.26
C LYS A 139 0.16 5.57 7.50
N ALA A 140 0.82 5.90 8.62
CA ALA A 140 0.13 6.18 9.86
C ALA A 140 -0.82 7.40 9.73
N MET A 141 -0.36 8.45 9.05
CA MET A 141 -1.19 9.63 8.81
C MET A 141 -2.31 9.35 7.82
N MET A 142 -2.06 8.60 6.75
CA MET A 142 -3.09 8.15 5.80
C MET A 142 -4.21 7.42 6.52
N ILE A 143 -3.87 6.42 7.34
CA ILE A 143 -4.84 5.65 8.12
C ILE A 143 -5.63 6.56 9.05
N LYS A 144 -4.95 7.47 9.76
CA LYS A 144 -5.59 8.42 10.66
C LYS A 144 -6.60 9.34 9.96
N ASP A 145 -6.25 9.81 8.77
CA ASP A 145 -7.05 10.80 8.05
C ASP A 145 -8.17 10.14 7.20
N SER A 146 -8.00 8.86 6.84
CA SER A 146 -8.93 8.14 5.96
C SER A 146 -9.86 7.17 6.69
N LEU A 147 -9.57 6.80 7.94
CA LEU A 147 -10.29 5.74 8.65
C LEU A 147 -10.70 6.16 10.06
N PRO A 148 -11.78 5.59 10.58
CA PRO A 148 -12.19 5.81 11.97
C PRO A 148 -11.19 5.12 12.93
N PRO A 149 -11.06 5.63 14.19
CA PRO A 149 -10.05 5.17 15.15
C PRO A 149 -10.06 3.66 15.44
N GLU A 150 -11.21 3.02 15.40
CA GLU A 150 -11.39 1.59 15.63
C GLU A 150 -10.66 0.73 14.60
N GLU A 151 -10.45 1.22 13.38
CA GLU A 151 -9.78 0.50 12.30
C GLU A 151 -8.26 0.75 12.25
N TRP A 152 -7.74 1.70 13.01
CA TRP A 152 -6.33 2.09 12.90
C TRP A 152 -5.35 0.95 13.17
N ALA A 153 -5.57 0.21 14.24
CA ALA A 153 -4.64 -0.83 14.68
C ALA A 153 -4.43 -1.91 13.62
N GLU A 154 -5.51 -2.39 13.03
CA GLU A 154 -5.47 -3.46 12.02
C GLU A 154 -4.94 -3.00 10.66
N ASN A 155 -5.09 -1.72 10.31
CA ASN A 155 -4.58 -1.17 9.06
C ASN A 155 -3.11 -0.70 9.19
N VAL A 156 -2.66 -0.31 10.40
CA VAL A 156 -1.23 -0.12 10.69
C VAL A 156 -0.50 -1.46 10.73
N MET A 157 -1.13 -2.48 11.34
CA MET A 157 -0.57 -3.82 11.48
C MET A 157 -1.52 -4.87 10.88
N PRO A 158 -1.50 -5.11 9.58
CA PRO A 158 -2.37 -6.09 8.90
C PRO A 158 -2.37 -7.48 9.52
N LEU A 159 -1.31 -7.87 10.25
CA LEU A 159 -1.29 -9.11 11.02
C LEU A 159 -2.46 -9.21 12.03
N ILE A 160 -2.91 -8.09 12.61
CA ILE A 160 -4.07 -8.07 13.52
C ILE A 160 -5.33 -8.46 12.75
N LYS A 161 -5.53 -7.89 11.57
CA LYS A 161 -6.67 -8.17 10.68
C LYS A 161 -6.65 -9.60 10.15
N TYR A 162 -5.49 -10.05 9.72
CA TYR A 162 -5.32 -11.31 9.01
C TYR A 162 -4.79 -12.46 9.86
N HIS A 163 -4.73 -12.34 11.19
CA HIS A 163 -4.14 -13.35 12.07
C HIS A 163 -4.74 -14.75 11.90
N THR A 164 -6.03 -14.84 11.55
CA THR A 164 -6.71 -16.14 11.33
C THR A 164 -6.24 -16.88 10.09
N ARG A 165 -5.55 -16.20 9.15
CA ARG A 165 -5.03 -16.81 7.92
C ARG A 165 -3.94 -17.85 8.15
N TRP A 166 -3.39 -17.99 9.37
CA TRP A 166 -2.38 -19.00 9.64
C TRP A 166 -2.79 -20.43 9.19
N ARG A 167 -4.10 -20.70 9.11
CA ARG A 167 -4.67 -21.99 8.63
C ARG A 167 -4.77 -22.10 7.11
N SER A 168 -4.64 -21.01 6.39
CA SER A 168 -4.83 -20.92 4.94
C SER A 168 -3.66 -20.26 4.22
N LEU A 169 -2.48 -20.24 4.85
CA LEU A 169 -1.27 -19.73 4.21
C LEU A 169 -0.80 -20.70 3.13
N GLU A 170 -0.49 -20.16 1.97
CA GLU A 170 -0.02 -20.88 0.79
C GLU A 170 1.41 -20.47 0.45
N GLU A 171 2.05 -21.16 -0.48
CA GLU A 171 3.43 -20.86 -0.91
C GLU A 171 3.59 -19.41 -1.39
N LYS A 172 2.58 -18.86 -2.07
CA LYS A 172 2.54 -17.47 -2.53
C LYS A 172 2.65 -16.44 -1.39
N ASP A 173 2.15 -16.77 -0.20
CA ASP A 173 2.18 -15.85 0.95
C ASP A 173 3.61 -15.63 1.49
N TYR A 174 4.51 -16.59 1.24
CA TYR A 174 5.91 -16.52 1.65
C TYR A 174 6.83 -15.92 0.58
N LYS A 175 6.36 -15.85 -0.66
CA LYS A 175 7.11 -15.33 -1.80
C LYS A 175 6.51 -13.99 -2.20
N ALA A 176 7.19 -12.90 -1.87
CA ALA A 176 6.85 -11.58 -2.39
C ALA A 176 7.24 -11.49 -3.87
N LYS A 177 6.43 -12.03 -4.75
CA LYS A 177 6.53 -11.80 -6.20
C LYS A 177 5.26 -11.12 -6.66
N TRP A 178 5.46 -9.94 -7.19
CA TRP A 178 4.43 -9.07 -7.75
C TRP A 178 4.48 -9.10 -9.26
#